data_17a3e71494bfa37668764eceb767d77f
#
_entry.id   17a3e71494bfa37668764eceb767d77f
#
_cell.length_a   1.000
_cell.length_b   1.000
_cell.length_c   1.000
_cell.angle_alpha   90.00
_cell.angle_beta   90.00
_cell.angle_gamma   90.00
#
_symmetry.space_group_name_H-M   'P 1'
#
loop_
_entity.id
_entity.type
_entity.pdbx_description
1 polymer ?
#
loop_
_entity_poly.entity_id
_entity_poly.type
_entity_poly.pdbx_seq_one_letter_code
_entity_poly.pdbx_strand_id
1 'polypeptide(L)'
;NAWCAITRTYEEPFEDTIYTLAGKAIEPKQAEYMKEKYFWKKLVTPTDVYGEDYFKKTWGDFFKDEPIFGGMWDYLFVDKNGKPTTVMEMKTTKRAEDWLEDVPEYYALQAALYAYLLGVDDVIMVCTILGDKDYDHPENFTVTPDNTFERSFKVSERYPNMAKTIKKVEAWWKKHVEGGVSPKYDEKKDADILKVLRANSLSPDSDLDALVAEAEQLQDKLNKVAEETAADEKRLKTLKDLIKEACMGKFRDGDKQVIIQGSRFEWVTSRSTSLKVDEAAMKKDGVLDKYKTKETVTYKLTPKERKE
;
A
#
# COMPACT_ATOMS: atom_id res chain seq x y z
N ASN A 1 -7.00 -9.07 -3.83
CA ASN A 1 -7.09 -10.21 -4.74
C ASN A 1 -7.21 -9.71 -6.19
N ALA A 2 -6.21 -10.03 -7.04
CA ALA A 2 -6.17 -9.57 -8.43
C ALA A 2 -7.42 -9.96 -9.24
N TRP A 3 -8.02 -11.12 -8.96
CA TRP A 3 -9.25 -11.56 -9.62
C TRP A 3 -10.41 -10.58 -9.39
N CYS A 4 -10.58 -10.08 -8.17
CA CYS A 4 -11.64 -9.13 -7.85
C CYS A 4 -11.48 -7.81 -8.62
N ALA A 5 -10.27 -7.28 -8.71
CA ALA A 5 -9.98 -6.07 -9.48
C ALA A 5 -10.22 -6.28 -10.98
N ILE A 6 -9.74 -7.39 -11.55
CA ILE A 6 -9.91 -7.72 -12.98
C ILE A 6 -11.40 -7.88 -13.33
N THR A 7 -12.19 -8.56 -12.49
CA THR A 7 -13.61 -8.81 -12.72
C THR A 7 -14.51 -7.68 -12.21
N ARG A 8 -13.94 -6.63 -11.61
CA ARG A 8 -14.66 -5.52 -10.96
C ARG A 8 -15.66 -5.99 -9.91
N THR A 9 -15.40 -7.14 -9.30
CA THR A 9 -16.23 -7.65 -8.20
C THR A 9 -15.97 -6.84 -6.92
N TYR A 10 -14.75 -6.30 -6.79
CA TYR A 10 -14.35 -5.39 -5.73
C TYR A 10 -13.23 -4.48 -6.26
N GLU A 11 -13.44 -3.18 -6.21
CA GLU A 11 -12.46 -2.16 -6.56
C GLU A 11 -12.22 -1.27 -5.34
N GLU A 12 -10.97 -1.11 -4.94
CA GLU A 12 -10.60 -0.05 -4.00
C GLU A 12 -10.44 1.24 -4.78
N PRO A 13 -11.01 2.36 -4.32
CA PRO A 13 -10.76 3.66 -4.92
C PRO A 13 -9.26 3.93 -4.88
N PHE A 14 -8.70 4.31 -6.03
CA PHE A 14 -7.30 4.73 -6.09
C PHE A 14 -7.18 6.15 -5.52
N GLU A 15 -6.43 6.29 -4.45
CA GLU A 15 -6.05 7.58 -3.88
C GLU A 15 -4.54 7.77 -4.04
N ASP A 16 -4.12 8.93 -4.53
CA ASP A 16 -2.70 9.27 -4.59
C ASP A 16 -2.14 9.38 -3.17
N THR A 17 -1.07 8.65 -2.93
CA THR A 17 -0.29 8.73 -1.70
C THR A 17 0.88 9.70 -1.88
N ILE A 18 1.53 10.11 -0.79
CA ILE A 18 2.79 10.88 -0.87
C ILE A 18 3.84 10.18 -1.72
N TYR A 19 3.84 8.84 -1.74
CA TYR A 19 4.77 8.01 -2.52
C TYR A 19 4.46 8.07 -4.02
N THR A 20 3.20 7.97 -4.41
CA THR A 20 2.79 8.06 -5.83
C THR A 20 2.98 9.47 -6.37
N LEU A 21 2.69 10.51 -5.57
CA LEU A 21 2.92 11.90 -5.94
C LEU A 21 4.42 12.20 -6.13
N ALA A 22 5.27 11.72 -5.21
CA ALA A 22 6.72 11.85 -5.36
C ALA A 22 7.22 11.10 -6.61
N GLY A 23 6.75 9.87 -6.87
CA GLY A 23 7.07 9.12 -8.08
C GLY A 23 6.77 9.93 -9.34
N LYS A 24 5.57 10.47 -9.46
CA LYS A 24 5.14 11.31 -10.61
C LYS A 24 6.02 12.56 -10.81
N ALA A 25 6.49 13.18 -9.71
CA ALA A 25 7.34 14.37 -9.76
C ALA A 25 8.82 14.05 -10.10
N ILE A 26 9.31 12.89 -9.69
CA ILE A 26 10.71 12.49 -9.85
C ILE A 26 10.96 11.79 -11.20
N GLU A 27 10.01 11.04 -11.72
CA GLU A 27 10.13 10.27 -12.97
C GLU A 27 10.64 11.11 -14.15
N PRO A 28 10.11 12.32 -14.46
CA PRO A 28 10.66 13.15 -15.53
C PRO A 28 12.12 13.56 -15.30
N LYS A 29 12.52 13.75 -14.04
CA LYS A 29 13.91 14.13 -13.68
C LYS A 29 14.87 12.93 -13.86
N GLN A 30 14.40 11.73 -13.53
CA GLN A 30 15.13 10.49 -13.85
C GLN A 30 15.31 10.34 -15.37
N ALA A 31 14.26 10.63 -16.14
CA ALA A 31 14.32 10.56 -17.60
C ALA A 31 15.35 11.53 -18.18
N GLU A 32 15.39 12.78 -17.72
CA GLU A 32 16.41 13.76 -18.15
C GLU A 32 17.82 13.30 -17.77
N TYR A 33 18.03 12.83 -16.53
CA TYR A 33 19.29 12.25 -16.10
C TYR A 33 19.72 11.08 -17.00
N MET A 34 18.81 10.20 -17.38
CA MET A 34 19.11 9.06 -18.27
C MET A 34 19.35 9.50 -19.71
N LYS A 35 18.67 10.54 -20.21
CA LYS A 35 18.95 11.14 -21.54
C LYS A 35 20.35 11.73 -21.60
N GLU A 36 20.78 12.45 -20.58
CA GLU A 36 22.15 12.99 -20.50
C GLU A 36 23.18 11.87 -20.43
N LYS A 37 22.95 10.87 -19.59
CA LYS A 37 23.85 9.72 -19.44
C LYS A 37 24.00 8.90 -20.71
N TYR A 38 22.89 8.71 -21.45
CA TYR A 38 22.83 7.94 -22.71
C TYR A 38 22.55 8.82 -23.92
N PHE A 39 23.22 9.97 -24.03
CA PHE A 39 22.97 10.99 -25.06
C PHE A 39 23.03 10.47 -26.50
N TRP A 40 23.65 9.31 -26.73
CA TRP A 40 23.71 8.65 -28.06
C TRP A 40 22.52 7.74 -28.35
N LYS A 41 21.61 7.53 -27.39
CA LYS A 41 20.39 6.73 -27.54
C LYS A 41 19.15 7.63 -27.52
N LYS A 42 18.13 7.26 -28.26
CA LYS A 42 16.85 7.97 -28.25
C LYS A 42 15.95 7.33 -27.20
N LEU A 43 15.61 8.09 -26.16
CA LEU A 43 14.61 7.74 -25.15
C LEU A 43 13.25 8.27 -25.57
N VAL A 44 12.21 7.44 -25.51
CA VAL A 44 10.83 7.78 -25.88
C VAL A 44 9.86 7.36 -24.80
N THR A 45 8.74 8.08 -24.69
CA THR A 45 7.62 7.79 -23.80
C THR A 45 6.52 7.01 -24.52
N PRO A 46 5.52 6.46 -23.82
CA PRO A 46 4.32 5.92 -24.46
C PRO A 46 3.62 6.94 -25.35
N THR A 47 3.58 8.21 -24.96
CA THR A 47 2.99 9.31 -25.74
C THR A 47 3.72 9.52 -27.07
N ASP A 48 5.06 9.45 -27.07
CA ASP A 48 5.86 9.57 -28.30
C ASP A 48 5.56 8.46 -29.31
N VAL A 49 5.23 7.26 -28.82
CA VAL A 49 4.97 6.09 -29.65
C VAL A 49 3.51 6.01 -30.11
N TYR A 50 2.57 6.30 -29.21
CA TYR A 50 1.14 6.08 -29.45
C TYR A 50 0.31 7.37 -29.55
N GLY A 51 0.91 8.53 -29.32
CA GLY A 51 0.25 9.84 -29.34
C GLY A 51 -0.34 10.24 -27.98
N GLU A 52 -0.70 11.52 -27.89
CA GLU A 52 -1.32 12.08 -26.70
C GLU A 52 -2.63 11.37 -26.35
N ASP A 53 -2.92 11.32 -25.06
CA ASP A 53 -4.10 10.67 -24.50
C ASP A 53 -4.24 9.17 -24.81
N TYR A 54 -3.14 8.51 -25.20
CA TYR A 54 -3.15 7.07 -25.48
C TYR A 54 -3.78 6.28 -24.31
N PHE A 55 -3.33 6.53 -23.10
CA PHE A 55 -3.84 5.86 -21.91
C PHE A 55 -5.34 6.10 -21.69
N LYS A 56 -5.81 7.32 -21.88
CA LYS A 56 -7.23 7.65 -21.75
C LYS A 56 -8.08 6.96 -22.84
N LYS A 57 -7.55 6.85 -24.06
CA LYS A 57 -8.26 6.24 -25.21
C LYS A 57 -8.37 4.73 -25.10
N THR A 58 -7.31 4.09 -24.59
CA THR A 58 -7.21 2.63 -24.59
C THR A 58 -7.28 2.01 -23.18
N TRP A 59 -7.36 2.84 -22.15
CA TRP A 59 -7.43 2.41 -20.76
C TRP A 59 -6.17 1.60 -20.34
N GLY A 60 -5.00 2.03 -20.80
CA GLY A 60 -3.74 1.33 -20.53
C GLY A 60 -3.52 0.08 -21.35
N ASP A 61 -4.30 -0.12 -22.40
CA ASP A 61 -4.11 -1.20 -23.37
C ASP A 61 -2.99 -0.82 -24.35
N PHE A 62 -1.77 -1.18 -24.00
CA PHE A 62 -0.60 -0.95 -24.85
C PHE A 62 -0.38 -2.02 -25.89
N PHE A 63 -0.92 -3.21 -25.68
CA PHE A 63 -0.67 -4.39 -26.48
C PHE A 63 -1.96 -4.80 -27.16
N LYS A 64 -2.35 -4.06 -28.21
CA LYS A 64 -3.65 -4.23 -28.89
C LYS A 64 -3.95 -5.63 -29.38
N ASP A 65 -2.88 -6.38 -29.70
CA ASP A 65 -3.00 -7.75 -30.20
C ASP A 65 -2.97 -8.79 -29.05
N GLU A 66 -2.86 -8.34 -27.81
CA GLU A 66 -2.81 -9.17 -26.61
C GLU A 66 -4.06 -8.95 -25.75
N PRO A 67 -4.97 -9.94 -25.69
CA PRO A 67 -6.26 -9.75 -25.03
C PRO A 67 -6.21 -9.90 -23.50
N ILE A 68 -5.12 -10.47 -22.96
CA ILE A 68 -5.01 -10.83 -21.54
C ILE A 68 -4.02 -9.93 -20.82
N PHE A 69 -2.88 -9.62 -21.46
CA PHE A 69 -1.81 -8.87 -20.86
C PHE A 69 -1.86 -7.41 -21.29
N GLY A 70 -1.78 -6.54 -20.31
CA GLY A 70 -1.67 -5.11 -20.51
C GLY A 70 -0.65 -4.55 -19.54
N GLY A 71 -0.38 -3.27 -19.68
CA GLY A 71 0.50 -2.56 -18.79
C GLY A 71 1.06 -1.31 -19.41
N MET A 72 1.86 -0.58 -18.63
CA MET A 72 2.47 0.65 -19.08
C MET A 72 3.92 0.64 -18.65
N TRP A 73 4.81 0.65 -19.62
CA TRP A 73 6.22 0.93 -19.43
C TRP A 73 6.44 2.45 -19.31
N ASP A 74 7.44 2.85 -18.56
CA ASP A 74 7.71 4.28 -18.37
C ASP A 74 8.43 4.86 -19.60
N TYR A 75 9.54 4.23 -20.05
CA TYR A 75 10.34 4.68 -21.19
C TYR A 75 10.89 3.52 -22.01
N LEU A 76 11.23 3.81 -23.29
CA LEU A 76 11.96 2.90 -24.16
C LEU A 76 13.20 3.57 -24.76
N PHE A 77 14.29 2.84 -24.88
CA PHE A 77 15.26 3.15 -25.92
C PHE A 77 14.80 2.56 -27.23
N VAL A 78 14.92 3.35 -28.29
CA VAL A 78 14.60 2.94 -29.66
C VAL A 78 15.80 3.07 -30.57
N ASP A 79 15.84 2.25 -31.63
CA ASP A 79 16.84 2.36 -32.68
C ASP A 79 16.53 3.54 -33.63
N LYS A 80 17.36 3.72 -34.68
CA LYS A 80 17.19 4.76 -35.70
C LYS A 80 15.87 4.66 -36.47
N ASN A 81 15.24 3.51 -36.46
CA ASN A 81 13.97 3.25 -37.16
C ASN A 81 12.76 3.38 -36.21
N GLY A 82 13.00 3.73 -34.91
CA GLY A 82 11.97 3.82 -33.90
C GLY A 82 11.58 2.47 -33.29
N LYS A 83 12.30 1.39 -33.60
CA LYS A 83 12.02 0.07 -33.01
C LYS A 83 12.55 0.00 -31.54
N PRO A 84 11.73 -0.46 -30.59
CA PRO A 84 12.17 -0.68 -29.21
C PRO A 84 13.39 -1.61 -29.12
N THR A 85 14.36 -1.24 -28.29
CA THR A 85 15.57 -2.02 -28.00
C THR A 85 15.76 -2.33 -26.54
N THR A 86 15.22 -1.48 -25.65
CA THR A 86 15.37 -1.62 -24.19
C THR A 86 14.15 -1.04 -23.51
N VAL A 87 13.57 -1.76 -22.58
CA VAL A 87 12.56 -1.21 -21.66
C VAL A 87 13.28 -0.53 -20.51
N MET A 88 12.84 0.66 -20.13
CA MET A 88 13.34 1.38 -18.97
C MET A 88 12.19 1.71 -18.03
N GLU A 89 12.31 1.26 -16.78
CA GLU A 89 11.35 1.48 -15.70
C GLU A 89 11.95 2.36 -14.63
N MET A 90 11.18 3.36 -14.19
CA MET A 90 11.55 4.31 -13.15
C MET A 90 10.91 3.95 -11.83
N LYS A 91 11.69 3.99 -10.76
CA LYS A 91 11.18 3.73 -9.41
C LYS A 91 11.76 4.74 -8.42
N THR A 92 11.00 5.03 -7.38
CA THR A 92 11.45 5.80 -6.21
C THR A 92 11.22 5.00 -4.95
N THR A 93 12.12 5.07 -4.01
CA THR A 93 12.00 4.40 -2.71
C THR A 93 12.84 5.08 -1.66
N LYS A 94 12.52 4.87 -0.38
CA LYS A 94 13.41 5.20 0.74
C LYS A 94 14.24 4.02 1.24
N ARG A 95 14.01 2.82 0.68
CA ARG A 95 14.70 1.58 1.07
C ARG A 95 15.82 1.27 0.07
N ALA A 96 16.96 1.94 0.28
CA ALA A 96 18.14 1.74 -0.57
C ALA A 96 18.66 0.30 -0.52
N GLU A 97 18.53 -0.34 0.64
CA GLU A 97 18.98 -1.71 0.88
C GLU A 97 18.38 -2.74 -0.07
N ASP A 98 17.12 -2.53 -0.50
CA ASP A 98 16.43 -3.44 -1.44
C ASP A 98 17.06 -3.43 -2.85
N TRP A 99 17.92 -2.41 -3.15
CA TRP A 99 18.50 -2.19 -4.47
C TRP A 99 20.03 -2.32 -4.51
N LEU A 100 20.67 -2.64 -3.37
CA LEU A 100 22.13 -2.70 -3.29
C LEU A 100 22.71 -3.79 -4.19
N GLU A 101 22.13 -4.97 -4.17
CA GLU A 101 22.64 -6.13 -4.92
C GLU A 101 21.95 -6.29 -6.27
N ASP A 102 20.62 -6.22 -6.30
CA ASP A 102 19.84 -6.48 -7.51
C ASP A 102 18.49 -5.71 -7.46
N VAL A 103 17.70 -5.86 -8.52
CA VAL A 103 16.33 -5.35 -8.63
C VAL A 103 15.38 -6.22 -7.81
N PRO A 104 14.51 -5.64 -6.96
CA PRO A 104 13.46 -6.40 -6.30
C PRO A 104 12.61 -7.19 -7.29
N GLU A 105 12.38 -8.49 -7.01
CA GLU A 105 11.83 -9.45 -7.96
C GLU A 105 10.47 -9.03 -8.56
N TYR A 106 9.62 -8.42 -7.76
CA TYR A 106 8.30 -7.97 -8.22
C TYR A 106 8.36 -6.82 -9.24
N TYR A 107 9.37 -5.93 -9.15
CA TYR A 107 9.62 -4.90 -10.16
C TYR A 107 10.31 -5.48 -11.41
N ALA A 108 11.26 -6.38 -11.20
CA ALA A 108 11.94 -7.04 -12.31
C ALA A 108 10.96 -7.85 -13.17
N LEU A 109 10.02 -8.56 -12.56
CA LEU A 109 9.01 -9.34 -13.27
C LEU A 109 8.05 -8.44 -14.07
N GLN A 110 7.67 -7.28 -13.54
CA GLN A 110 6.83 -6.30 -14.23
C GLN A 110 7.53 -5.81 -15.51
N ALA A 111 8.75 -5.31 -15.39
CA ALA A 111 9.52 -4.81 -16.53
C ALA A 111 9.86 -5.91 -17.55
N ALA A 112 10.13 -7.12 -17.07
CA ALA A 112 10.35 -8.28 -17.92
C ALA A 112 9.11 -8.66 -18.75
N LEU A 113 7.91 -8.54 -18.19
CA LEU A 113 6.66 -8.75 -18.92
C LEU A 113 6.53 -7.74 -20.07
N TYR A 114 6.78 -6.46 -19.80
CA TYR A 114 6.72 -5.43 -20.84
C TYR A 114 7.73 -5.69 -21.95
N ALA A 115 8.96 -6.02 -21.61
CA ALA A 115 10.00 -6.36 -22.55
C ALA A 115 9.62 -7.60 -23.41
N TYR A 116 9.09 -8.64 -22.76
CA TYR A 116 8.61 -9.84 -23.44
C TYR A 116 7.50 -9.53 -24.47
N LEU A 117 6.50 -8.73 -24.08
CA LEU A 117 5.38 -8.36 -24.94
C LEU A 117 5.82 -7.47 -26.11
N LEU A 118 6.85 -6.63 -25.91
CA LEU A 118 7.45 -5.79 -26.95
C LEU A 118 8.46 -6.55 -27.83
N GLY A 119 8.79 -7.79 -27.51
CA GLY A 119 9.82 -8.56 -28.20
C GLY A 119 11.24 -8.02 -27.98
N VAL A 120 11.48 -7.43 -26.82
CA VAL A 120 12.78 -6.85 -26.38
C VAL A 120 13.35 -7.72 -25.29
N ASP A 121 14.69 -7.85 -25.26
CA ASP A 121 15.37 -8.66 -24.22
C ASP A 121 16.02 -7.82 -23.13
N ASP A 122 16.41 -6.59 -23.44
CA ASP A 122 17.14 -5.72 -22.51
C ASP A 122 16.18 -4.87 -21.67
N VAL A 123 16.42 -4.86 -20.35
CA VAL A 123 15.70 -4.06 -19.36
C VAL A 123 16.70 -3.22 -18.55
N ILE A 124 16.36 -1.97 -18.33
CA ILE A 124 17.04 -1.08 -17.38
C ILE A 124 16.02 -0.63 -16.33
N MET A 125 16.37 -0.84 -15.09
CA MET A 125 15.63 -0.32 -13.92
C MET A 125 16.40 0.85 -13.33
N VAL A 126 15.73 1.99 -13.19
CA VAL A 126 16.30 3.20 -12.58
C VAL A 126 15.56 3.45 -11.27
N CYS A 127 16.29 3.46 -10.15
CA CYS A 127 15.69 3.69 -8.84
C CYS A 127 16.37 4.85 -8.13
N THR A 128 15.61 5.88 -7.81
CA THR A 128 16.08 7.03 -7.06
C THR A 128 15.69 6.90 -5.59
N ILE A 129 16.65 7.10 -4.71
CA ILE A 129 16.47 7.00 -3.26
C ILE A 129 16.06 8.35 -2.71
N LEU A 130 14.93 8.39 -2.02
CA LEU A 130 14.37 9.58 -1.39
C LEU A 130 14.46 9.46 0.13
N GLY A 131 14.83 10.56 0.80
CA GLY A 131 14.68 10.69 2.25
C GLY A 131 13.26 11.13 2.62
N ASP A 132 12.91 11.04 3.90
CA ASP A 132 11.54 11.39 4.36
C ASP A 132 11.14 12.83 3.99
N LYS A 133 12.06 13.78 4.01
CA LYS A 133 11.81 15.18 3.64
C LYS A 133 11.59 15.41 2.14
N ASP A 134 12.09 14.52 1.30
CA ASP A 134 11.96 14.63 -0.15
C ASP A 134 10.56 14.32 -0.63
N TYR A 135 9.78 13.58 0.19
CA TYR A 135 8.36 13.31 -0.09
C TYR A 135 7.46 14.53 0.16
N ASP A 136 7.89 15.48 1.01
CA ASP A 136 7.15 16.70 1.27
C ASP A 136 7.28 17.69 0.12
N HIS A 137 8.44 17.71 -0.55
CA HIS A 137 8.78 18.67 -1.63
C HIS A 137 9.55 17.98 -2.78
N PRO A 138 8.96 16.98 -3.45
CA PRO A 138 9.65 16.22 -4.51
C PRO A 138 10.00 17.08 -5.74
N GLU A 139 9.32 18.20 -5.93
CA GLU A 139 9.62 19.18 -6.99
C GLU A 139 11.01 19.81 -6.85
N ASN A 140 11.55 19.90 -5.63
CA ASN A 140 12.87 20.45 -5.33
C ASN A 140 14.00 19.43 -5.39
N PHE A 141 13.68 18.15 -5.54
CA PHE A 141 14.66 17.07 -5.56
C PHE A 141 15.50 17.08 -6.83
N THR A 142 16.78 16.73 -6.71
CA THR A 142 17.70 16.61 -7.85
C THR A 142 18.19 15.16 -7.96
N VAL A 143 17.99 14.55 -9.12
CA VAL A 143 18.51 13.22 -9.45
C VAL A 143 20.00 13.30 -9.74
N THR A 144 20.79 12.47 -9.08
CA THR A 144 22.27 12.43 -9.20
C THR A 144 22.78 10.99 -9.20
N PRO A 145 24.04 10.74 -9.61
CA PRO A 145 24.64 9.41 -9.50
C PRO A 145 24.69 8.85 -8.08
N ASP A 146 24.76 9.72 -7.07
CA ASP A 146 24.90 9.31 -5.67
C ASP A 146 23.57 8.85 -5.04
N ASN A 147 22.44 9.29 -5.59
CA ASN A 147 21.11 8.96 -5.08
C ASN A 147 20.29 8.06 -6.04
N THR A 148 20.90 7.60 -7.13
CA THR A 148 20.17 6.85 -8.17
C THR A 148 20.91 5.59 -8.56
N PHE A 149 20.28 4.45 -8.35
CA PHE A 149 20.74 3.16 -8.81
C PHE A 149 20.25 2.90 -10.24
N GLU A 150 21.11 2.34 -11.05
CA GLU A 150 20.78 1.75 -12.34
C GLU A 150 21.13 0.26 -12.29
N ARG A 151 20.16 -0.57 -12.65
CA ARG A 151 20.32 -2.02 -12.74
C ARG A 151 19.80 -2.48 -14.10
N SER A 152 20.54 -3.34 -14.76
CA SER A 152 20.14 -3.89 -16.05
C SER A 152 20.15 -5.41 -16.03
N PHE A 153 19.24 -6.01 -16.78
CA PHE A 153 19.21 -7.45 -16.96
C PHE A 153 18.61 -7.80 -18.33
N LYS A 154 18.87 -9.06 -18.76
CA LYS A 154 18.21 -9.65 -19.91
C LYS A 154 17.08 -10.56 -19.48
N VAL A 155 15.92 -10.43 -20.12
CA VAL A 155 14.76 -11.27 -19.85
C VAL A 155 15.06 -12.74 -20.09
N SER A 156 15.77 -13.04 -21.18
CA SER A 156 16.17 -14.40 -21.54
C SER A 156 17.06 -15.09 -20.50
N GLU A 157 17.92 -14.30 -19.80
CA GLU A 157 18.82 -14.81 -18.76
C GLU A 157 18.11 -14.92 -17.42
N ARG A 158 17.40 -13.88 -17.00
CA ARG A 158 16.73 -13.83 -15.70
C ARG A 158 15.46 -14.68 -15.66
N TYR A 159 14.70 -14.71 -16.73
CA TYR A 159 13.43 -15.42 -16.88
C TYR A 159 13.41 -16.38 -18.07
N PRO A 160 14.29 -17.41 -18.11
CA PRO A 160 14.40 -18.31 -19.28
C PRO A 160 13.10 -19.07 -19.57
N ASN A 161 12.20 -19.12 -18.60
CA ASN A 161 10.89 -19.78 -18.72
C ASN A 161 9.72 -18.79 -18.88
N MET A 162 9.96 -17.53 -19.29
CA MET A 162 8.90 -16.52 -19.41
C MET A 162 7.72 -17.02 -20.23
N ALA A 163 7.93 -17.58 -21.40
CA ALA A 163 6.87 -18.14 -22.25
C ALA A 163 6.02 -19.22 -21.52
N LYS A 164 6.63 -20.02 -20.67
CA LYS A 164 5.90 -21.00 -19.83
C LYS A 164 5.08 -20.32 -18.75
N THR A 165 5.60 -19.22 -18.19
CA THR A 165 4.88 -18.43 -17.19
C THR A 165 3.67 -17.73 -17.82
N ILE A 166 3.82 -17.15 -19.01
CA ILE A 166 2.71 -16.57 -19.80
C ILE A 166 1.60 -17.62 -19.99
N LYS A 167 1.90 -18.80 -20.49
CA LYS A 167 0.91 -19.89 -20.66
C LYS A 167 0.20 -20.29 -19.37
N LYS A 168 0.86 -20.23 -18.22
CA LYS A 168 0.21 -20.48 -16.93
C LYS A 168 -0.78 -19.38 -16.57
N VAL A 169 -0.45 -18.12 -16.84
CA VAL A 169 -1.35 -16.99 -16.59
C VAL A 169 -2.55 -17.04 -17.54
N GLU A 170 -2.35 -17.37 -18.81
CA GLU A 170 -3.44 -17.60 -19.80
C GLU A 170 -4.39 -18.70 -19.32
N ALA A 171 -3.85 -19.83 -18.85
CA ALA A 171 -4.67 -20.94 -18.33
C ALA A 171 -5.45 -20.53 -17.06
N TRP A 172 -4.81 -19.73 -16.18
CA TRP A 172 -5.46 -19.15 -15.00
C TRP A 172 -6.59 -18.19 -15.41
N TRP A 173 -6.33 -17.32 -16.38
CA TRP A 173 -7.30 -16.36 -16.92
C TRP A 173 -8.53 -17.10 -17.47
N LYS A 174 -8.31 -18.05 -18.36
CA LYS A 174 -9.38 -18.87 -18.94
C LYS A 174 -10.23 -19.56 -17.88
N LYS A 175 -9.59 -20.11 -16.84
CA LYS A 175 -10.28 -20.80 -15.76
C LYS A 175 -11.07 -19.86 -14.85
N HIS A 176 -10.46 -18.73 -14.45
CA HIS A 176 -10.97 -17.92 -13.36
C HIS A 176 -11.69 -16.66 -13.85
N VAL A 177 -11.20 -16.00 -14.90
CA VAL A 177 -11.82 -14.77 -15.40
C VAL A 177 -12.92 -15.13 -16.40
N GLU A 178 -12.61 -15.82 -17.48
CA GLU A 178 -13.61 -16.22 -18.47
C GLU A 178 -14.61 -17.24 -17.91
N GLY A 179 -14.14 -18.17 -17.09
CA GLY A 179 -14.99 -19.17 -16.43
C GLY A 179 -15.81 -18.62 -15.24
N GLY A 180 -15.59 -17.37 -14.82
CA GLY A 180 -16.34 -16.73 -13.74
C GLY A 180 -16.19 -17.36 -12.36
N VAL A 181 -15.12 -18.16 -12.14
CA VAL A 181 -14.89 -18.88 -10.88
C VAL A 181 -13.73 -18.26 -10.11
N SER A 182 -14.00 -17.62 -8.98
CA SER A 182 -12.95 -17.01 -8.18
C SER A 182 -11.91 -18.04 -7.71
N PRO A 183 -10.62 -17.66 -7.61
CA PRO A 183 -9.64 -18.44 -6.86
C PRO A 183 -10.05 -18.56 -5.39
N LYS A 184 -9.43 -19.48 -4.67
CA LYS A 184 -9.61 -19.55 -3.21
C LYS A 184 -9.05 -18.28 -2.57
N TYR A 185 -9.84 -17.68 -1.69
CA TYR A 185 -9.39 -16.56 -0.87
C TYR A 185 -8.47 -17.02 0.25
N ASP A 186 -7.47 -16.20 0.55
CA ASP A 186 -6.62 -16.36 1.73
C ASP A 186 -7.19 -15.49 2.86
N GLU A 187 -7.54 -16.11 3.99
CA GLU A 187 -8.19 -15.42 5.13
C GLU A 187 -7.34 -14.28 5.72
N LYS A 188 -6.03 -14.27 5.49
CA LYS A 188 -5.15 -13.20 5.99
C LYS A 188 -4.84 -12.16 4.91
N LYS A 189 -4.46 -12.62 3.71
CA LYS A 189 -4.07 -11.72 2.62
C LYS A 189 -5.25 -11.02 1.97
N ASP A 190 -6.41 -11.67 1.95
CA ASP A 190 -7.64 -11.14 1.36
C ASP A 190 -8.65 -10.70 2.44
N ALA A 191 -8.20 -10.44 3.68
CA ALA A 191 -9.07 -10.15 4.82
C ALA A 191 -10.02 -8.98 4.57
N ASP A 192 -9.52 -7.90 3.95
CA ASP A 192 -10.32 -6.70 3.67
C ASP A 192 -11.40 -6.96 2.62
N ILE A 193 -11.04 -7.67 1.55
CA ILE A 193 -11.98 -8.10 0.52
C ILE A 193 -13.06 -9.02 1.10
N LEU A 194 -12.65 -10.02 1.88
CA LEU A 194 -13.57 -10.95 2.52
C LEU A 194 -14.54 -10.25 3.48
N LYS A 195 -14.08 -9.21 4.17
CA LYS A 195 -14.92 -8.39 5.03
C LYS A 195 -16.03 -7.71 4.25
N VAL A 196 -15.74 -7.15 3.08
CA VAL A 196 -16.73 -6.51 2.21
C VAL A 196 -17.67 -7.53 1.59
N LEU A 197 -17.14 -8.63 1.03
CA LEU A 197 -17.95 -9.67 0.39
C LEU A 197 -18.88 -10.41 1.37
N ARG A 198 -18.52 -10.42 2.66
CA ARG A 198 -19.35 -11.02 3.74
C ARG A 198 -20.25 -9.99 4.42
N ALA A 199 -20.18 -8.70 4.04
CA ALA A 199 -21.05 -7.67 4.56
C ALA A 199 -22.38 -7.68 3.83
N ASN A 200 -23.48 -7.60 4.57
CA ASN A 200 -24.80 -7.36 4.03
C ASN A 200 -25.16 -5.89 4.22
N SER A 201 -25.26 -5.13 3.12
CA SER A 201 -25.61 -3.71 3.15
C SER A 201 -27.10 -3.55 2.94
N LEU A 202 -27.77 -2.99 3.94
CA LEU A 202 -29.18 -2.67 3.90
C LEU A 202 -29.37 -1.17 3.70
N SER A 203 -30.34 -0.78 2.86
CA SER A 203 -30.85 0.59 2.89
C SER A 203 -31.82 0.73 4.06
N PRO A 204 -31.83 1.87 4.79
CA PRO A 204 -32.79 2.12 5.82
C PRO A 204 -34.22 2.00 5.23
N ASP A 205 -35.11 1.42 5.97
CA ASP A 205 -36.54 1.46 5.68
C ASP A 205 -37.20 2.60 6.48
N SER A 206 -38.51 2.82 6.28
CA SER A 206 -39.24 3.91 6.92
C SER A 206 -39.13 3.93 8.46
N ASP A 207 -38.89 2.77 9.07
CA ASP A 207 -38.81 2.64 10.52
C ASP A 207 -37.44 3.00 11.06
N LEU A 208 -36.36 2.84 10.23
CA LEU A 208 -34.98 3.13 10.58
C LEU A 208 -34.52 4.52 10.13
N ASP A 209 -35.15 5.12 9.13
CA ASP A 209 -34.74 6.40 8.55
C ASP A 209 -34.60 7.50 9.60
N ALA A 210 -35.59 7.66 10.48
CA ALA A 210 -35.56 8.68 11.51
C ALA A 210 -34.44 8.43 12.55
N LEU A 211 -34.27 7.17 12.94
CA LEU A 211 -33.21 6.78 13.89
C LEU A 211 -31.81 6.99 13.31
N VAL A 212 -31.62 6.63 12.04
CA VAL A 212 -30.36 6.82 11.34
C VAL A 212 -30.04 8.31 11.22
N ALA A 213 -31.01 9.13 10.79
CA ALA A 213 -30.85 10.59 10.65
C ALA A 213 -30.49 11.26 11.98
N GLU A 214 -31.14 10.89 13.09
CA GLU A 214 -30.81 11.39 14.43
C GLU A 214 -29.40 10.96 14.87
N ALA A 215 -29.06 9.69 14.63
CA ALA A 215 -27.72 9.15 14.97
C ALA A 215 -26.61 9.86 14.18
N GLU A 216 -26.81 10.14 12.90
CA GLU A 216 -25.86 10.89 12.06
C GLU A 216 -25.64 12.32 12.59
N GLN A 217 -26.74 13.05 12.91
CA GLN A 217 -26.62 14.39 13.47
C GLN A 217 -25.85 14.42 14.81
N LEU A 218 -26.12 13.46 15.68
CA LEU A 218 -25.41 13.35 16.95
C LEU A 218 -23.93 12.97 16.75
N GLN A 219 -23.65 12.08 15.80
CA GLN A 219 -22.29 11.67 15.48
C GLN A 219 -21.47 12.86 14.94
N ASP A 220 -22.02 13.64 14.02
CA ASP A 220 -21.37 14.85 13.47
C ASP A 220 -21.05 15.87 14.55
N LYS A 221 -21.99 16.08 15.48
CA LYS A 221 -21.77 16.97 16.62
C LYS A 221 -20.61 16.48 17.50
N LEU A 222 -20.57 15.17 17.78
CA LEU A 222 -19.51 14.58 18.59
C LEU A 222 -18.16 14.62 17.87
N ASN A 223 -18.12 14.39 16.57
CA ASN A 223 -16.92 14.50 15.76
C ASN A 223 -16.32 15.91 15.81
N LYS A 224 -17.15 16.95 15.66
CA LYS A 224 -16.69 18.34 15.78
C LYS A 224 -16.10 18.66 17.15
N VAL A 225 -16.76 18.21 18.22
CA VAL A 225 -16.22 18.39 19.60
C VAL A 225 -14.90 17.64 19.76
N ALA A 226 -14.79 16.41 19.23
CA ALA A 226 -13.56 15.63 19.29
C ALA A 226 -12.41 16.33 18.53
N GLU A 227 -12.67 16.92 17.37
CA GLU A 227 -11.68 17.70 16.61
C GLU A 227 -11.23 18.92 17.40
N GLU A 228 -12.17 19.68 17.98
CA GLU A 228 -11.87 20.88 18.80
C GLU A 228 -11.03 20.55 20.04
N THR A 229 -11.24 19.38 20.65
CA THR A 229 -10.55 18.95 21.88
C THR A 229 -9.29 18.12 21.65
N ALA A 230 -9.04 17.64 20.43
CA ALA A 230 -7.97 16.69 20.11
C ALA A 230 -6.57 17.16 20.55
N ALA A 231 -6.26 18.44 20.38
CA ALA A 231 -4.98 19.01 20.79
C ALA A 231 -4.82 19.03 22.31
N ASP A 232 -5.89 19.40 23.03
CA ASP A 232 -5.92 19.44 24.49
C ASP A 232 -5.87 18.03 25.09
N GLU A 233 -6.59 17.08 24.52
CA GLU A 233 -6.56 15.68 24.92
C GLU A 233 -5.14 15.08 24.77
N LYS A 234 -4.49 15.35 23.63
CA LYS A 234 -3.11 14.92 23.37
C LYS A 234 -2.15 15.55 24.38
N ARG A 235 -2.31 16.86 24.66
CA ARG A 235 -1.49 17.56 25.65
C ARG A 235 -1.71 17.02 27.07
N LEU A 236 -2.98 16.82 27.44
CA LEU A 236 -3.35 16.27 28.73
C LEU A 236 -2.79 14.86 28.92
N LYS A 237 -2.85 14.03 27.89
CA LYS A 237 -2.24 12.67 27.90
C LYS A 237 -0.74 12.75 28.18
N THR A 238 -0.01 13.61 27.48
CA THR A 238 1.42 13.81 27.69
C THR A 238 1.72 14.26 29.13
N LEU A 239 0.95 15.21 29.65
CA LEU A 239 1.12 15.68 31.04
C LEU A 239 0.83 14.58 32.06
N LYS A 240 -0.21 13.76 31.84
CA LYS A 240 -0.53 12.60 32.69
C LYS A 240 0.59 11.58 32.68
N ASP A 241 1.21 11.31 31.52
CA ASP A 241 2.32 10.37 31.42
C ASP A 241 3.56 10.89 32.20
N LEU A 242 3.89 12.17 32.08
CA LEU A 242 4.98 12.79 32.86
C LEU A 242 4.73 12.78 34.36
N ILE A 243 3.49 13.08 34.81
CA ILE A 243 3.10 13.00 36.24
C ILE A 243 3.22 11.57 36.74
N LYS A 244 2.74 10.60 35.97
CA LYS A 244 2.83 9.18 36.28
C LYS A 244 4.28 8.74 36.44
N GLU A 245 5.14 9.10 35.48
CA GLU A 245 6.58 8.78 35.52
C GLU A 245 7.25 9.37 36.77
N ALA A 246 6.97 10.62 37.10
CA ALA A 246 7.48 11.25 38.31
C ALA A 246 7.00 10.53 39.61
N CYS A 247 5.76 10.00 39.61
CA CYS A 247 5.22 9.24 40.71
C CYS A 247 5.85 7.83 40.82
N MET A 248 6.21 7.19 39.70
CA MET A 248 6.76 5.82 39.72
C MET A 248 8.03 5.72 40.58
N GLY A 249 8.88 6.73 40.57
CA GLY A 249 10.09 6.79 41.42
C GLY A 249 9.83 7.10 42.90
N LYS A 250 8.59 7.34 43.30
CA LYS A 250 8.20 7.70 44.70
C LYS A 250 7.52 6.58 45.45
N PHE A 251 7.22 5.44 44.80
CA PHE A 251 6.66 4.29 45.50
C PHE A 251 7.67 3.67 46.46
N ARG A 252 7.25 3.45 47.71
CA ARG A 252 7.97 2.68 48.73
C ARG A 252 7.46 1.25 48.76
N ASP A 253 8.16 0.39 49.49
CA ASP A 253 7.70 -0.98 49.69
C ASP A 253 6.37 -0.98 50.46
N GLY A 254 5.38 -1.69 49.90
CA GLY A 254 4.03 -1.77 50.47
C GLY A 254 3.06 -0.70 49.95
N ASP A 255 3.54 0.35 49.30
CA ASP A 255 2.65 1.39 48.75
C ASP A 255 1.84 0.86 47.57
N LYS A 256 0.52 1.09 47.64
CA LYS A 256 -0.40 0.80 46.52
C LYS A 256 -0.68 2.03 45.64
N GLN A 257 -0.49 3.23 46.19
CA GLN A 257 -0.79 4.49 45.54
C GLN A 257 0.20 5.58 45.93
N VAL A 258 0.47 6.50 45.00
CA VAL A 258 1.14 7.79 45.24
C VAL A 258 0.18 8.87 44.78
N ILE A 259 -0.07 9.88 45.64
CA ILE A 259 -1.04 10.96 45.41
C ILE A 259 -0.29 12.28 45.35
N ILE A 260 -0.53 13.06 44.31
CA ILE A 260 -0.09 14.42 44.18
C ILE A 260 -1.32 15.34 44.35
N GLN A 261 -1.27 16.20 45.36
CA GLN A 261 -2.32 17.19 45.63
C GLN A 261 -2.19 18.38 44.66
N GLY A 262 -3.15 18.55 43.79
CA GLY A 262 -3.31 19.74 42.98
C GLY A 262 -4.30 20.72 43.58
N SER A 263 -4.47 21.90 43.02
CA SER A 263 -5.40 22.92 43.50
C SER A 263 -6.88 22.51 43.35
N ARG A 264 -7.21 21.68 42.40
CA ARG A 264 -8.59 21.27 42.06
C ARG A 264 -8.76 19.74 42.00
N PHE A 265 -7.69 19.01 41.69
CA PHE A 265 -7.71 17.56 41.51
C PHE A 265 -6.58 16.89 42.28
N GLU A 266 -6.86 15.72 42.80
CA GLU A 266 -5.83 14.79 43.27
C GLU A 266 -5.41 13.90 42.12
N TRP A 267 -4.10 13.80 41.88
CA TRP A 267 -3.53 12.95 40.83
C TRP A 267 -3.01 11.66 41.45
N VAL A 268 -3.78 10.59 41.30
CA VAL A 268 -3.50 9.31 41.96
C VAL A 268 -2.83 8.36 40.99
N THR A 269 -1.60 7.95 41.30
CA THR A 269 -0.92 6.87 40.57
C THR A 269 -1.03 5.59 41.39
N SER A 270 -1.64 4.56 40.85
CA SER A 270 -1.83 3.27 41.51
C SER A 270 -0.86 2.23 40.92
N ARG A 271 -0.32 1.37 41.80
CA ARG A 271 0.49 0.21 41.42
C ARG A 271 -0.32 -1.06 41.65
N SER A 272 -0.53 -1.83 40.58
CA SER A 272 -1.16 -3.15 40.65
C SER A 272 -0.28 -4.19 39.97
N THR A 273 -0.23 -5.38 40.53
CA THR A 273 0.46 -6.53 39.92
C THR A 273 -0.59 -7.57 39.57
N SER A 274 -0.60 -8.03 38.34
CA SER A 274 -1.48 -9.10 37.90
C SER A 274 -0.67 -10.15 37.11
N LEU A 275 -1.00 -11.41 37.33
CA LEU A 275 -0.52 -12.49 36.50
C LEU A 275 -1.44 -12.60 35.28
N LYS A 276 -0.85 -12.54 34.07
CA LYS A 276 -1.56 -12.79 32.85
C LYS A 276 -1.20 -14.18 32.34
N VAL A 277 -2.17 -14.84 31.74
CA VAL A 277 -1.93 -16.10 31.03
C VAL A 277 -1.10 -15.81 29.78
N ASP A 278 0.00 -16.52 29.61
CA ASP A 278 0.81 -16.45 28.39
C ASP A 278 0.17 -17.35 27.32
N GLU A 279 -0.72 -16.73 26.52
CA GLU A 279 -1.39 -17.44 25.43
C GLU A 279 -0.42 -17.93 24.36
N ALA A 280 0.71 -17.23 24.16
CA ALA A 280 1.72 -17.64 23.17
C ALA A 280 2.44 -18.92 23.62
N ALA A 281 2.81 -19.01 24.90
CA ALA A 281 3.35 -20.22 25.50
C ALA A 281 2.34 -21.36 25.44
N MET A 282 1.08 -21.12 25.82
CA MET A 282 0.01 -22.13 25.76
C MET A 282 -0.25 -22.65 24.36
N LYS A 283 -0.15 -21.78 23.32
CA LYS A 283 -0.28 -22.19 21.93
C LYS A 283 0.90 -23.04 21.49
N LYS A 284 2.12 -22.67 21.90
CA LYS A 284 3.34 -23.46 21.64
C LYS A 284 3.26 -24.85 22.25
N ASP A 285 2.68 -24.96 23.45
CA ASP A 285 2.50 -26.21 24.17
C ASP A 285 1.26 -27.01 23.71
N GLY A 286 0.51 -26.51 22.72
CA GLY A 286 -0.67 -27.17 22.14
C GLY A 286 -1.88 -27.27 23.09
N VAL A 287 -1.90 -26.47 24.18
CA VAL A 287 -2.97 -26.52 25.17
C VAL A 287 -4.01 -25.41 25.03
N LEU A 288 -3.71 -24.35 24.27
CA LEU A 288 -4.60 -23.19 24.13
C LEU A 288 -5.97 -23.56 23.56
N ASP A 289 -6.00 -24.36 22.49
CA ASP A 289 -7.26 -24.73 21.82
C ASP A 289 -8.13 -25.66 22.66
N LYS A 290 -7.53 -26.40 23.59
CA LYS A 290 -8.24 -27.25 24.54
C LYS A 290 -9.15 -26.45 25.49
N TYR A 291 -8.83 -25.17 25.71
CA TYR A 291 -9.58 -24.28 26.63
C TYR A 291 -10.43 -23.24 25.89
N LYS A 292 -10.34 -23.13 24.57
CA LYS A 292 -11.21 -22.30 23.72
C LYS A 292 -12.51 -23.04 23.36
N THR A 293 -13.27 -23.41 24.35
CA THR A 293 -14.47 -24.26 24.18
C THR A 293 -15.77 -23.48 24.13
N LYS A 294 -15.75 -22.17 24.37
CA LYS A 294 -16.96 -21.34 24.42
C LYS A 294 -16.96 -20.36 23.24
N GLU A 295 -17.94 -20.51 22.36
CA GLU A 295 -18.25 -19.54 21.34
C GLU A 295 -19.05 -18.37 21.95
N THR A 296 -18.61 -17.13 21.66
CA THR A 296 -19.32 -15.93 22.08
C THR A 296 -19.60 -15.09 20.82
N VAL A 297 -20.86 -14.82 20.56
CA VAL A 297 -21.29 -13.93 19.48
C VAL A 297 -21.42 -12.53 20.03
N THR A 298 -20.72 -11.57 19.44
CA THR A 298 -20.77 -10.16 19.84
C THR A 298 -21.21 -9.30 18.65
N TYR A 299 -22.18 -8.42 18.89
CA TYR A 299 -22.63 -7.45 17.91
C TYR A 299 -22.06 -6.07 18.27
N LYS A 300 -21.46 -5.39 17.29
CA LYS A 300 -20.90 -4.04 17.48
C LYS A 300 -21.40 -3.13 16.36
N LEU A 301 -22.03 -2.02 16.74
CA LEU A 301 -22.37 -0.94 15.82
C LEU A 301 -21.24 0.10 15.83
N THR A 302 -20.76 0.49 14.66
CA THR A 302 -19.71 1.51 14.52
C THR A 302 -20.06 2.40 13.33
N PRO A 303 -20.14 3.73 13.50
CA PRO A 303 -20.28 4.65 12.38
C PRO A 303 -18.98 4.63 11.55
N LYS A 304 -19.14 4.74 10.24
CA LYS A 304 -18.04 4.85 9.30
C LYS A 304 -18.42 5.87 8.24
N GLU A 305 -17.55 6.85 8.00
CA GLU A 305 -17.74 7.82 6.93
C GLU A 305 -17.92 7.12 5.58
N ARG A 306 -18.90 7.61 4.82
CA ARG A 306 -19.16 7.12 3.48
C ARG A 306 -18.17 7.81 2.54
N LYS A 307 -17.29 7.04 1.93
CA LYS A 307 -16.43 7.56 0.86
C LYS A 307 -17.30 7.77 -0.38
N GLU A 308 -17.34 9.01 -0.91
CA GLU A 308 -17.97 9.35 -2.18
C GLU A 308 -17.26 8.72 -3.37
#